data_1be1ed0131a563380ae0bf2a74e8deaf
#
_entry.id   1be1ed0131a563380ae0bf2a74e8deaf
#
_cell.length_a   1.000
_cell.length_b   1.000
_cell.length_c   1.000
_cell.angle_alpha   90.00
_cell.angle_beta   90.00
_cell.angle_gamma   90.00
#
_symmetry.space_group_name_H-M   'P 1'
#
loop_
_entity.id
_entity.type
_entity.pdbx_description
1 polymer ?
#
loop_
_entity_poly.entity_id
_entity_poly.type
_entity_poly.pdbx_seq_one_letter_code
_entity_poly.pdbx_strand_id
1 'polypeptide(L)'
;MAEPEGRSKKARQAREGNGCGRATGEGGVARDDEPPISVVPLIGVELESPQPEPAPAEPGSQAAADARRERLGRIARLYAVNAGTHDMHAAAAEPIRRRAVAALELGEGAVVVDVGCGTGLSFAPLEQAIGPSGRIVGLDLNPEMLARARSRCEQAGWGNVELVETSIEEAKLEVEPDAVLVSFAHDVTQSPEALANVLGQASPGARVAVAGAKWAAWWAPGMNSYLWTLAAQYSTTFDGLARPWGRLSALVPGLHVETLLFGGAYLASGRLPAKR
;
A
#
# COMPACT_ATOMS: atom_id res chain seq x y z
N MET A 1 -57.05 -34.64 4.94
CA MET A 1 -57.84 -34.47 3.72
C MET A 1 -56.97 -33.74 2.74
N ALA A 2 -56.43 -34.51 1.93
CA ALA A 2 -56.57 -34.65 0.47
C ALA A 2 -55.54 -33.77 -0.30
N GLU A 3 -54.45 -34.43 -0.74
CA GLU A 3 -53.84 -34.21 -2.05
C GLU A 3 -54.85 -34.57 -3.16
N PRO A 4 -54.65 -34.19 -4.44
CA PRO A 4 -53.74 -34.95 -5.31
C PRO A 4 -53.00 -34.14 -6.41
N GLU A 5 -51.79 -34.58 -6.75
CA GLU A 5 -51.32 -35.25 -8.01
C GLU A 5 -51.63 -34.60 -9.36
N GLY A 6 -50.59 -34.46 -10.19
CA GLY A 6 -50.67 -34.19 -11.62
C GLY A 6 -49.32 -34.28 -12.35
N ARG A 7 -48.93 -35.47 -12.74
CA ARG A 7 -47.83 -35.86 -13.65
C ARG A 7 -48.02 -35.28 -15.05
N SER A 8 -46.91 -34.95 -15.77
CA SER A 8 -46.73 -35.47 -17.15
C SER A 8 -45.29 -35.43 -17.62
N LYS A 9 -44.88 -36.58 -18.10
CA LYS A 9 -43.63 -36.94 -18.80
C LYS A 9 -43.72 -36.60 -20.29
N LYS A 10 -42.55 -36.30 -20.95
CA LYS A 10 -42.12 -36.81 -22.26
C LYS A 10 -40.71 -36.17 -22.52
N ALA A 11 -39.66 -36.89 -22.54
CA ALA A 11 -39.11 -37.96 -23.38
C ALA A 11 -38.50 -37.48 -24.70
N ARG A 12 -37.15 -37.71 -24.78
CA ARG A 12 -36.31 -38.23 -25.87
C ARG A 12 -36.05 -37.40 -27.15
N GLN A 13 -34.78 -37.08 -27.43
CA GLN A 13 -34.02 -37.91 -28.40
C GLN A 13 -32.55 -37.49 -28.47
N ALA A 14 -31.69 -38.45 -28.47
CA ALA A 14 -30.25 -38.42 -28.69
C ALA A 14 -29.89 -38.20 -30.18
N ARG A 15 -28.76 -37.61 -30.47
CA ARG A 15 -27.94 -37.98 -31.65
C ARG A 15 -26.45 -37.85 -31.30
N GLU A 16 -25.78 -38.93 -31.53
CA GLU A 16 -24.35 -39.16 -31.53
C GLU A 16 -23.65 -38.44 -32.66
N GLY A 17 -22.37 -38.13 -32.51
CA GLY A 17 -21.51 -37.68 -33.60
C GLY A 17 -20.07 -37.44 -33.14
N ASN A 18 -19.22 -38.43 -33.38
CA ASN A 18 -17.78 -38.54 -33.25
C ASN A 18 -16.95 -37.29 -33.62
N GLY A 19 -15.80 -37.14 -32.93
CA GLY A 19 -14.69 -36.32 -33.40
C GLY A 19 -13.52 -36.29 -32.40
N CYS A 20 -12.61 -37.24 -32.55
CA CYS A 20 -11.31 -37.33 -31.90
C CYS A 20 -10.41 -36.15 -32.26
N GLY A 21 -9.76 -35.52 -31.26
CA GLY A 21 -8.72 -34.51 -31.48
C GLY A 21 -7.98 -34.21 -30.18
N ARG A 22 -6.90 -34.96 -29.92
CA ARG A 22 -5.90 -34.60 -28.90
C ARG A 22 -5.23 -33.28 -29.31
N ALA A 23 -5.25 -32.27 -28.45
CA ALA A 23 -4.29 -31.19 -28.51
C ALA A 23 -3.88 -30.88 -27.07
N THR A 24 -2.62 -31.12 -26.80
CA THR A 24 -1.87 -30.66 -25.61
C THR A 24 -1.83 -29.14 -25.63
N GLY A 25 -2.55 -28.50 -24.71
CA GLY A 25 -2.53 -27.05 -24.54
C GLY A 25 -1.72 -26.69 -23.31
N GLU A 26 -0.51 -26.21 -23.55
CA GLU A 26 0.28 -25.50 -22.57
C GLU A 26 -0.51 -24.28 -22.08
N GLY A 27 -0.62 -24.13 -20.75
CA GLY A 27 -1.27 -22.99 -20.13
C GLY A 27 -0.50 -21.69 -20.39
N GLY A 28 -0.91 -20.94 -21.38
CA GLY A 28 -0.46 -19.58 -21.60
C GLY A 28 -1.04 -18.67 -20.53
N VAL A 29 -0.16 -18.11 -19.71
CA VAL A 29 -0.48 -16.96 -18.84
C VAL A 29 -0.89 -15.82 -19.76
N ALA A 30 -2.13 -15.35 -19.63
CA ALA A 30 -2.61 -14.16 -20.32
C ALA A 30 -1.73 -12.97 -19.94
N ARG A 31 -1.02 -12.44 -20.92
CA ARG A 31 -0.37 -11.13 -20.83
C ARG A 31 -1.48 -10.11 -21.00
N ASP A 32 -1.72 -9.32 -19.97
CA ASP A 32 -2.55 -8.14 -20.04
C ASP A 32 -1.85 -7.13 -20.96
N ASP A 33 -2.31 -7.04 -22.19
CA ASP A 33 -1.89 -6.01 -23.16
C ASP A 33 -2.52 -4.67 -22.72
N GLU A 34 -1.83 -3.93 -21.85
CA GLU A 34 -2.14 -2.51 -21.63
C GLU A 34 -1.66 -1.73 -22.86
N PRO A 35 -2.53 -0.91 -23.48
CA PRO A 35 -2.10 -0.03 -24.55
C PRO A 35 -1.16 1.04 -24.00
N PRO A 36 -0.10 1.45 -24.73
CA PRO A 36 0.82 2.48 -24.28
C PRO A 36 0.07 3.81 -24.07
N ILE A 37 0.27 4.42 -22.91
CA ILE A 37 -0.28 5.74 -22.58
C ILE A 37 0.37 6.75 -23.53
N SER A 38 -0.38 7.23 -24.53
CA SER A 38 0.05 8.35 -25.37
C SER A 38 0.03 9.64 -24.55
N VAL A 39 1.21 10.09 -24.13
CA VAL A 39 1.40 11.41 -23.55
C VAL A 39 1.38 12.44 -24.68
N VAL A 40 0.32 13.23 -24.75
CA VAL A 40 0.26 14.39 -25.67
C VAL A 40 1.08 15.51 -25.05
N PRO A 41 2.16 15.98 -25.69
CA PRO A 41 2.95 17.09 -25.15
C PRO A 41 2.18 18.41 -25.32
N LEU A 42 1.77 18.99 -24.19
CA LEU A 42 1.38 20.39 -24.14
C LEU A 42 2.65 21.22 -23.93
N ILE A 43 2.97 22.02 -24.97
CA ILE A 43 4.00 23.07 -25.02
C ILE A 43 5.46 22.56 -25.09
N GLY A 44 6.05 22.64 -26.26
CA GLY A 44 7.44 22.92 -26.72
C GLY A 44 8.64 22.73 -25.78
N VAL A 45 8.61 21.76 -24.87
CA VAL A 45 9.79 21.30 -24.15
C VAL A 45 10.18 19.97 -24.79
N GLU A 46 11.34 19.96 -25.47
CA GLU A 46 11.98 18.71 -25.85
C GLU A 46 12.28 17.95 -24.56
N LEU A 47 11.41 16.96 -24.25
CA LEU A 47 11.73 15.98 -23.23
C LEU A 47 12.80 15.08 -23.83
N GLU A 48 14.05 15.23 -23.37
CA GLU A 48 15.06 14.19 -23.59
C GLU A 48 14.43 12.85 -23.25
N SER A 49 14.54 11.91 -24.20
CA SER A 49 14.09 10.53 -23.99
C SER A 49 14.69 10.04 -22.67
N PRO A 50 13.89 9.48 -21.75
CA PRO A 50 14.44 8.98 -20.52
C PRO A 50 15.54 7.97 -20.86
N GLN A 51 16.75 8.26 -20.38
CA GLN A 51 17.86 7.33 -20.51
C GLN A 51 17.42 6.02 -19.89
N PRO A 52 17.72 4.85 -20.51
CA PRO A 52 17.40 3.57 -19.89
C PRO A 52 18.00 3.54 -18.50
N GLU A 53 17.18 3.26 -17.51
CA GLU A 53 17.66 3.11 -16.15
C GLU A 53 18.81 2.11 -16.13
N PRO A 54 19.93 2.43 -15.45
CA PRO A 54 21.02 1.49 -15.32
C PRO A 54 20.50 0.18 -14.72
N ALA A 55 20.97 -0.93 -15.24
CA ALA A 55 20.60 -2.25 -14.73
C ALA A 55 20.74 -2.26 -13.20
N PRO A 56 19.77 -2.87 -12.48
CA PRO A 56 19.80 -2.88 -11.02
C PRO A 56 21.14 -3.44 -10.53
N ALA A 57 21.81 -2.69 -9.67
CA ALA A 57 23.09 -3.11 -9.10
C ALA A 57 22.90 -4.42 -8.31
N GLU A 58 23.90 -5.29 -8.32
CA GLU A 58 23.82 -6.58 -7.61
C GLU A 58 23.53 -6.33 -6.12
N PRO A 59 22.56 -7.09 -5.54
CA PRO A 59 22.22 -7.00 -4.12
C PRO A 59 23.48 -7.15 -3.23
N GLY A 60 23.67 -6.18 -2.32
CA GLY A 60 24.84 -6.17 -1.41
C GLY A 60 26.10 -5.50 -1.98
N SER A 61 26.09 -5.03 -3.22
CA SER A 61 27.22 -4.26 -3.79
C SER A 61 27.26 -2.83 -3.23
N GLN A 62 28.46 -2.20 -3.24
CA GLN A 62 28.60 -0.79 -2.87
C GLN A 62 27.73 0.10 -3.75
N ALA A 63 27.63 -0.19 -5.04
CA ALA A 63 26.78 0.54 -5.97
C ALA A 63 25.28 0.48 -5.58
N ALA A 64 24.81 -0.68 -5.11
CA ALA A 64 23.44 -0.82 -4.60
C ALA A 64 23.23 0.01 -3.32
N ALA A 65 24.20 0.03 -2.42
CA ALA A 65 24.16 0.83 -1.20
C ALA A 65 24.14 2.34 -1.49
N ASP A 66 24.94 2.79 -2.46
CA ASP A 66 25.02 4.20 -2.85
C ASP A 66 23.72 4.64 -3.56
N ALA A 67 23.18 3.84 -4.49
CA ALA A 67 21.91 4.10 -5.16
C ALA A 67 20.76 4.17 -4.14
N ARG A 68 20.75 3.29 -3.13
CA ARG A 68 19.79 3.30 -2.04
C ARG A 68 19.90 4.58 -1.22
N ARG A 69 21.11 4.98 -0.82
CA ARG A 69 21.35 6.22 -0.07
C ARG A 69 20.87 7.44 -0.82
N GLU A 70 21.14 7.50 -2.12
CA GLU A 70 20.68 8.59 -2.98
C GLU A 70 19.15 8.62 -3.06
N ARG A 71 18.49 7.48 -3.24
CA ARG A 71 17.02 7.35 -3.24
C ARG A 71 16.42 7.86 -1.93
N LEU A 72 16.92 7.40 -0.78
CA LEU A 72 16.45 7.83 0.53
C LEU A 72 16.66 9.34 0.75
N GLY A 73 17.79 9.87 0.30
CA GLY A 73 18.04 11.31 0.33
C GLY A 73 17.10 12.13 -0.55
N ARG A 74 16.66 11.62 -1.70
CA ARG A 74 15.63 12.27 -2.54
C ARG A 74 14.28 12.27 -1.83
N ILE A 75 13.87 11.13 -1.25
CA ILE A 75 12.64 11.01 -0.47
C ILE A 75 12.63 12.04 0.65
N ALA A 76 13.65 12.06 1.49
CA ALA A 76 13.75 12.98 2.62
C ALA A 76 13.62 14.45 2.20
N ARG A 77 14.33 14.87 1.13
CA ARG A 77 14.25 16.25 0.61
C ARG A 77 12.85 16.60 0.10
N LEU A 78 12.19 15.70 -0.60
CA LEU A 78 10.84 15.92 -1.16
C LEU A 78 9.84 16.19 -0.04
N TYR A 79 9.86 15.37 1.00
CA TYR A 79 8.97 15.53 2.15
C TYR A 79 9.30 16.75 3.00
N ALA A 80 10.59 17.10 3.19
CA ALA A 80 11.00 18.28 3.93
C ALA A 80 10.45 19.59 3.32
N VAL A 81 10.53 19.73 1.98
CA VAL A 81 9.99 20.90 1.27
C VAL A 81 8.47 21.03 1.47
N ASN A 82 7.75 19.91 1.49
CA ASN A 82 6.30 19.89 1.55
C ASN A 82 5.73 19.72 2.98
N ALA A 83 6.56 19.55 4.00
CA ALA A 83 6.12 19.32 5.38
C ALA A 83 5.15 20.39 5.89
N GLY A 84 5.32 21.66 5.45
CA GLY A 84 4.47 22.79 5.84
C GLY A 84 3.00 22.67 5.43
N THR A 85 2.73 22.09 4.28
CA THR A 85 1.39 21.99 3.67
C THR A 85 0.86 20.56 3.65
N HIS A 86 1.66 19.60 4.13
CA HIS A 86 1.34 18.17 4.09
C HIS A 86 -0.04 17.85 4.69
N ASP A 87 -0.30 18.31 5.90
CA ASP A 87 -1.55 17.99 6.60
C ASP A 87 -2.80 18.53 5.88
N MET A 88 -2.68 19.70 5.25
CA MET A 88 -3.76 20.27 4.44
C MET A 88 -4.04 19.40 3.19
N HIS A 89 -3.01 18.97 2.49
CA HIS A 89 -3.16 18.08 1.34
C HIS A 89 -3.66 16.69 1.74
N ALA A 90 -3.22 16.20 2.90
CA ALA A 90 -3.59 14.89 3.42
C ALA A 90 -4.99 14.84 4.08
N ALA A 91 -5.64 16.01 4.33
CA ALA A 91 -6.94 16.08 4.98
C ALA A 91 -8.03 15.31 4.20
N ALA A 92 -8.03 15.39 2.87
CA ALA A 92 -8.99 14.67 2.03
C ALA A 92 -8.87 13.13 2.16
N ALA A 93 -7.73 12.62 2.60
CA ALA A 93 -7.47 11.19 2.80
C ALA A 93 -7.88 10.69 4.19
N GLU A 94 -8.33 11.56 5.09
CA GLU A 94 -8.71 11.20 6.47
C GLU A 94 -9.74 10.06 6.56
N PRO A 95 -10.82 10.02 5.75
CA PRO A 95 -11.76 8.91 5.79
C PRO A 95 -11.12 7.57 5.40
N ILE A 96 -10.17 7.57 4.46
CA ILE A 96 -9.44 6.36 4.04
C ILE A 96 -8.51 5.90 5.16
N ARG A 97 -7.81 6.83 5.81
CA ARG A 97 -6.91 6.55 6.93
C ARG A 97 -7.67 5.92 8.10
N ARG A 98 -8.82 6.46 8.48
CA ARG A 98 -9.70 5.86 9.51
C ARG A 98 -10.14 4.46 9.14
N ARG A 99 -10.48 4.22 7.87
CA ARG A 99 -10.83 2.88 7.39
C ARG A 99 -9.65 1.92 7.47
N ALA A 100 -8.43 2.39 7.16
CA ALA A 100 -7.22 1.58 7.27
C ALA A 100 -6.97 1.15 8.73
N VAL A 101 -7.10 2.07 9.67
CA VAL A 101 -7.00 1.76 11.09
C VAL A 101 -8.11 0.79 11.53
N ALA A 102 -9.35 1.00 11.11
CA ALA A 102 -10.46 0.09 11.42
C ALA A 102 -10.23 -1.34 10.86
N ALA A 103 -9.59 -1.45 9.68
CA ALA A 103 -9.27 -2.75 9.06
C ALA A 103 -8.20 -3.55 9.83
N LEU A 104 -7.46 -2.91 10.75
CA LEU A 104 -6.54 -3.59 11.65
C LEU A 104 -7.26 -4.35 12.77
N GLU A 105 -8.55 -4.07 13.02
CA GLU A 105 -9.35 -4.72 14.08
C GLU A 105 -8.61 -4.77 15.42
N LEU A 106 -8.04 -3.61 15.82
CA LEU A 106 -7.24 -3.47 17.03
C LEU A 106 -8.09 -3.63 18.30
N GLY A 107 -7.48 -4.21 19.31
CA GLY A 107 -8.02 -4.25 20.66
C GLY A 107 -7.28 -3.27 21.59
N GLU A 108 -7.87 -3.01 22.75
CA GLU A 108 -7.21 -2.25 23.81
C GLU A 108 -5.88 -2.92 24.21
N GLY A 109 -4.84 -2.12 24.39
CA GLY A 109 -3.49 -2.60 24.72
C GLY A 109 -2.65 -3.09 23.54
N ALA A 110 -3.16 -3.07 22.31
CA ALA A 110 -2.42 -3.52 21.14
C ALA A 110 -1.17 -2.66 20.86
N VAL A 111 -0.14 -3.30 20.34
CA VAL A 111 1.09 -2.67 19.84
C VAL A 111 1.01 -2.52 18.33
N VAL A 112 1.12 -1.28 17.82
CA VAL A 112 1.00 -0.96 16.41
C VAL A 112 2.24 -0.26 15.90
N VAL A 113 2.76 -0.67 14.75
CA VAL A 113 3.76 0.11 14.02
C VAL A 113 3.09 0.88 12.87
N ASP A 114 3.25 2.20 12.85
CA ASP A 114 2.83 3.10 11.75
C ASP A 114 4.06 3.43 10.90
N VAL A 115 4.11 2.83 9.72
CA VAL A 115 5.28 2.83 8.83
C VAL A 115 5.19 3.98 7.84
N GLY A 116 6.17 4.87 7.86
CA GLY A 116 6.08 6.15 7.16
C GLY A 116 5.02 7.03 7.80
N CYS A 117 5.09 7.20 9.14
CA CYS A 117 4.04 7.86 9.92
C CYS A 117 3.88 9.36 9.61
N GLY A 118 4.89 9.97 8.98
CA GLY A 118 4.90 11.38 8.61
C GLY A 118 4.64 12.29 9.82
N THR A 119 3.65 13.16 9.71
CA THR A 119 3.25 14.09 10.78
C THR A 119 2.33 13.45 11.84
N GLY A 120 2.15 12.12 11.82
CA GLY A 120 1.36 11.39 12.80
C GLY A 120 -0.17 11.53 12.63
N LEU A 121 -0.66 11.69 11.39
CA LEU A 121 -2.10 11.81 11.14
C LEU A 121 -2.89 10.54 11.46
N SER A 122 -2.24 9.36 11.51
CA SER A 122 -2.87 8.10 11.91
C SER A 122 -2.96 7.93 13.43
N PHE A 123 -2.24 8.72 14.23
CA PHE A 123 -2.12 8.46 15.66
C PHE A 123 -3.45 8.63 16.40
N ALA A 124 -4.23 9.67 16.09
CA ALA A 124 -5.51 9.87 16.75
C ALA A 124 -6.49 8.69 16.58
N PRO A 125 -6.76 8.17 15.38
CA PRO A 125 -7.59 6.98 15.24
C PRO A 125 -6.92 5.70 15.81
N LEU A 126 -5.59 5.58 15.82
CA LEU A 126 -4.89 4.48 16.47
C LEU A 126 -5.06 4.53 17.99
N GLU A 127 -4.81 5.68 18.61
CA GLU A 127 -5.01 5.90 20.04
C GLU A 127 -6.43 5.59 20.49
N GLN A 128 -7.40 6.01 19.68
CA GLN A 128 -8.81 5.71 19.97
C GLN A 128 -9.09 4.19 19.97
N ALA A 129 -8.36 3.42 19.15
CA ALA A 129 -8.56 1.99 19.01
C ALA A 129 -7.82 1.17 20.07
N ILE A 130 -6.58 1.56 20.43
CA ILE A 130 -5.73 0.78 21.36
C ILE A 130 -5.80 1.26 22.81
N GLY A 131 -6.26 2.47 23.06
CA GLY A 131 -6.28 3.08 24.37
C GLY A 131 -4.91 3.38 24.98
N PRO A 132 -4.86 3.93 26.20
CA PRO A 132 -3.61 4.37 26.83
C PRO A 132 -2.68 3.21 27.25
N SER A 133 -3.18 1.98 27.28
CA SER A 133 -2.41 0.78 27.58
C SER A 133 -1.72 0.19 26.35
N GLY A 134 -2.11 0.62 25.14
CA GLY A 134 -1.46 0.24 23.89
C GLY A 134 -0.18 1.01 23.63
N ARG A 135 0.50 0.68 22.52
CA ARG A 135 1.73 1.38 22.11
C ARG A 135 1.71 1.62 20.60
N ILE A 136 2.06 2.83 20.19
CA ILE A 136 2.30 3.18 18.79
C ILE A 136 3.79 3.40 18.60
N VAL A 137 4.37 2.72 17.58
CA VAL A 137 5.74 2.98 17.11
C VAL A 137 5.64 3.62 15.73
N GLY A 138 5.88 4.92 15.65
CA GLY A 138 5.89 5.68 14.41
C GLY A 138 7.29 5.70 13.79
N LEU A 139 7.44 5.13 12.59
CA LEU A 139 8.70 5.12 11.85
C LEU A 139 8.64 6.11 10.71
N ASP A 140 9.61 6.99 10.59
CA ASP A 140 9.78 7.87 9.43
C ASP A 140 11.25 8.21 9.22
N LEU A 141 11.63 8.49 7.97
CA LEU A 141 12.99 8.88 7.60
C LEU A 141 13.23 10.40 7.79
N ASN A 142 12.14 11.19 7.85
CA ASN A 142 12.21 12.65 7.76
C ASN A 142 12.08 13.28 9.16
N PRO A 143 13.14 13.97 9.66
CA PRO A 143 13.12 14.59 10.99
C PRO A 143 12.10 15.74 11.12
N GLU A 144 11.82 16.48 10.04
CA GLU A 144 10.83 17.57 10.07
C GLU A 144 9.40 17.01 10.21
N MET A 145 9.11 15.88 9.57
CA MET A 145 7.84 15.16 9.76
C MET A 145 7.71 14.66 11.18
N LEU A 146 8.76 14.02 11.73
CA LEU A 146 8.77 13.53 13.11
C LEU A 146 8.69 14.65 14.14
N ALA A 147 9.27 15.82 13.89
CA ALA A 147 9.11 16.98 14.75
C ALA A 147 7.64 17.42 14.87
N ARG A 148 6.89 17.38 13.76
CA ARG A 148 5.44 17.67 13.74
C ARG A 148 4.65 16.57 14.43
N ALA A 149 5.01 15.30 14.21
CA ALA A 149 4.39 14.16 14.89
C ALA A 149 4.58 14.28 16.40
N ARG A 150 5.78 14.64 16.86
CA ARG A 150 6.07 14.87 18.28
C ARG A 150 5.21 15.98 18.87
N SER A 151 5.16 17.14 18.19
CA SER A 151 4.30 18.25 18.62
C SER A 151 2.83 17.86 18.72
N ARG A 152 2.34 17.00 17.78
CA ARG A 152 0.99 16.46 17.82
C ARG A 152 0.76 15.58 19.05
N CYS A 153 1.71 14.69 19.37
CA CYS A 153 1.64 13.84 20.56
C CYS A 153 1.62 14.67 21.85
N GLU A 154 2.50 15.68 21.94
CA GLU A 154 2.55 16.58 23.09
C GLU A 154 1.24 17.36 23.30
N GLN A 155 0.69 17.92 22.22
CA GLN A 155 -0.58 18.65 22.25
C GLN A 155 -1.77 17.77 22.63
N ALA A 156 -1.75 16.50 22.24
CA ALA A 156 -2.81 15.53 22.52
C ALA A 156 -2.61 14.80 23.86
N GLY A 157 -1.42 14.93 24.48
CA GLY A 157 -1.10 14.27 25.75
C GLY A 157 -0.86 12.76 25.62
N TRP A 158 -0.47 12.27 24.43
CA TRP A 158 -0.18 10.85 24.22
C TRP A 158 1.24 10.50 24.68
N GLY A 159 1.34 9.68 25.72
CA GLY A 159 2.61 9.24 26.30
C GLY A 159 3.07 7.86 25.82
N ASN A 160 2.26 7.16 25.05
CA ASN A 160 2.47 5.80 24.57
C ASN A 160 2.85 5.74 23.06
N VAL A 161 3.23 6.88 22.48
CA VAL A 161 3.74 6.99 21.11
C VAL A 161 5.25 7.15 21.12
N GLU A 162 5.93 6.21 20.49
CA GLU A 162 7.38 6.26 20.25
C GLU A 162 7.63 6.68 18.80
N LEU A 163 8.55 7.61 18.59
CA LEU A 163 8.92 8.11 17.25
C LEU A 163 10.38 7.76 16.97
N VAL A 164 10.60 7.02 15.89
CA VAL A 164 11.93 6.54 15.48
C VAL A 164 12.29 7.11 14.11
N GLU A 165 13.39 7.89 14.07
CA GLU A 165 13.98 8.38 12.83
C GLU A 165 14.83 7.27 12.20
N THR A 166 14.32 6.63 11.15
CA THR A 166 15.00 5.53 10.48
C THR A 166 14.48 5.31 9.07
N SER A 167 15.29 4.71 8.20
CA SER A 167 14.77 4.09 7.00
C SER A 167 14.05 2.80 7.37
N ILE A 168 12.94 2.50 6.68
CA ILE A 168 12.14 1.31 6.99
C ILE A 168 12.93 0.02 6.72
N GLU A 169 13.82 0.05 5.76
CA GLU A 169 14.72 -1.07 5.43
C GLU A 169 15.69 -1.43 6.56
N GLU A 170 16.03 -0.46 7.43
CA GLU A 170 17.01 -0.61 8.53
C GLU A 170 16.36 -0.56 9.91
N ALA A 171 15.05 -0.28 9.95
CA ALA A 171 14.32 -0.18 11.20
C ALA A 171 14.47 -1.46 12.05
N LYS A 172 14.75 -1.27 13.33
CA LYS A 172 14.75 -2.34 14.32
C LYS A 172 13.68 -2.00 15.35
N LEU A 173 12.75 -2.91 15.53
CA LEU A 173 11.68 -2.78 16.50
C LEU A 173 12.09 -3.46 17.79
N GLU A 174 11.96 -2.76 18.91
CA GLU A 174 12.23 -3.33 20.23
C GLU A 174 11.07 -4.21 20.73
N VAL A 175 9.94 -4.17 20.02
CA VAL A 175 8.71 -4.93 20.33
C VAL A 175 8.20 -5.61 19.07
N GLU A 176 7.55 -6.75 19.23
CA GLU A 176 6.84 -7.42 18.14
C GLU A 176 5.43 -6.79 18.00
N PRO A 177 5.13 -6.02 16.95
CA PRO A 177 3.82 -5.38 16.82
C PRO A 177 2.72 -6.41 16.49
N ASP A 178 1.54 -6.19 17.07
CA ASP A 178 0.29 -6.91 16.78
C ASP A 178 -0.31 -6.47 15.43
N ALA A 179 0.07 -5.28 14.99
CA ALA A 179 -0.42 -4.72 13.73
C ALA A 179 0.59 -3.78 13.06
N VAL A 180 0.53 -3.77 11.73
CA VAL A 180 1.34 -2.92 10.84
C VAL A 180 0.41 -2.06 9.98
N LEU A 181 0.55 -0.75 10.10
CA LEU A 181 -0.12 0.24 9.26
C LEU A 181 0.88 0.87 8.29
N VAL A 182 0.49 0.99 7.02
CA VAL A 182 1.19 1.81 6.02
C VAL A 182 0.16 2.73 5.39
N SER A 183 0.24 4.02 5.62
CA SER A 183 -0.76 4.98 5.18
C SER A 183 -0.16 6.06 4.30
N PHE A 184 -0.45 6.02 3.00
CA PHE A 184 0.03 6.98 1.99
C PHE A 184 1.57 7.07 1.89
N ALA A 185 2.28 5.98 2.18
CA ALA A 185 3.74 5.84 2.03
C ALA A 185 4.05 4.94 0.82
N HIS A 186 3.86 5.47 -0.40
CA HIS A 186 4.00 4.71 -1.64
C HIS A 186 5.40 4.10 -1.79
N ASP A 187 6.45 4.88 -1.52
CA ASP A 187 7.85 4.42 -1.65
C ASP A 187 8.14 3.19 -0.79
N VAL A 188 7.52 3.08 0.40
CA VAL A 188 7.60 1.90 1.28
C VAL A 188 6.95 0.68 0.62
N THR A 189 5.75 0.86 0.04
CA THR A 189 5.02 -0.26 -0.60
C THR A 189 5.73 -0.79 -1.85
N GLN A 190 6.61 0.02 -2.44
CA GLN A 190 7.43 -0.35 -3.59
C GLN A 190 8.83 -0.85 -3.23
N SER A 191 9.22 -0.88 -1.94
CA SER A 191 10.47 -1.45 -1.44
C SER A 191 10.25 -2.86 -0.89
N PRO A 192 10.72 -3.92 -1.58
CA PRO A 192 10.65 -5.29 -1.05
C PRO A 192 11.40 -5.43 0.26
N GLU A 193 12.54 -4.73 0.40
CA GLU A 193 13.39 -4.75 1.58
C GLU A 193 12.66 -4.13 2.78
N ALA A 194 11.99 -2.98 2.58
CA ALA A 194 11.22 -2.32 3.63
C ALA A 194 10.06 -3.21 4.11
N LEU A 195 9.28 -3.77 3.16
CA LEU A 195 8.17 -4.66 3.51
C LEU A 195 8.66 -5.93 4.22
N ALA A 196 9.72 -6.58 3.71
CA ALA A 196 10.28 -7.78 4.33
C ALA A 196 10.79 -7.49 5.74
N ASN A 197 11.49 -6.35 5.94
CA ASN A 197 12.04 -5.98 7.23
C ASN A 197 10.94 -5.75 8.27
N VAL A 198 9.96 -4.89 7.99
CA VAL A 198 8.95 -4.53 8.98
C VAL A 198 7.96 -5.66 9.26
N LEU A 199 7.52 -6.38 8.21
CA LEU A 199 6.59 -7.51 8.38
C LEU A 199 7.27 -8.71 9.04
N GLY A 200 8.59 -8.90 8.83
CA GLY A 200 9.38 -9.97 9.46
C GLY A 200 9.56 -9.80 10.96
N GLN A 201 9.41 -8.58 11.49
CA GLN A 201 9.49 -8.25 12.91
C GLN A 201 8.13 -8.22 13.63
N ALA A 202 7.04 -8.36 12.89
CA ALA A 202 5.70 -8.38 13.47
C ALA A 202 5.34 -9.76 14.04
N SER A 203 4.44 -9.75 15.01
CA SER A 203 3.91 -10.97 15.64
C SER A 203 3.28 -11.91 14.60
N PRO A 204 3.40 -13.23 14.78
CA PRO A 204 2.68 -14.20 13.95
C PRO A 204 1.18 -13.95 13.98
N GLY A 205 0.56 -13.84 12.82
CA GLY A 205 -0.86 -13.49 12.73
C GLY A 205 -1.17 -12.00 12.88
N ALA A 206 -0.14 -11.13 12.97
CA ALA A 206 -0.32 -9.68 13.02
C ALA A 206 -1.21 -9.16 11.90
N ARG A 207 -2.01 -8.16 12.19
CA ARG A 207 -2.85 -7.47 11.21
C ARG A 207 -2.01 -6.52 10.37
N VAL A 208 -2.30 -6.46 9.09
CA VAL A 208 -1.65 -5.53 8.16
C VAL A 208 -2.73 -4.75 7.43
N ALA A 209 -2.59 -3.43 7.41
CA ALA A 209 -3.41 -2.55 6.59
C ALA A 209 -2.54 -1.55 5.84
N VAL A 210 -2.78 -1.44 4.55
CA VAL A 210 -2.04 -0.52 3.67
C VAL A 210 -3.05 0.29 2.87
N ALA A 211 -2.98 1.60 2.95
CA ALA A 211 -3.83 2.50 2.19
C ALA A 211 -3.00 3.52 1.42
N GLY A 212 -3.46 3.91 0.25
CA GLY A 212 -2.74 4.87 -0.56
C GLY A 212 -3.45 5.23 -1.85
N ALA A 213 -2.77 6.07 -2.65
CA ALA A 213 -3.20 6.40 -3.99
C ALA A 213 -2.90 5.26 -4.96
N LYS A 214 -3.71 5.16 -6.01
CA LYS A 214 -3.47 4.30 -7.18
C LYS A 214 -4.00 4.98 -8.43
N TRP A 215 -3.56 4.56 -9.61
CA TRP A 215 -4.18 5.04 -10.84
C TRP A 215 -5.66 4.64 -10.89
N ALA A 216 -6.49 5.62 -11.14
CA ALA A 216 -7.91 5.40 -11.37
C ALA A 216 -8.13 4.75 -12.75
N ALA A 217 -9.30 4.13 -12.94
CA ALA A 217 -9.68 3.54 -14.21
C ALA A 217 -9.64 4.57 -15.35
N TRP A 218 -9.40 4.11 -16.57
CA TRP A 218 -9.25 4.93 -17.77
C TRP A 218 -10.42 5.92 -18.02
N TRP A 219 -11.60 5.58 -17.54
CA TRP A 219 -12.80 6.42 -17.66
C TRP A 219 -12.85 7.62 -16.68
N ALA A 220 -11.86 7.73 -15.78
CA ALA A 220 -11.75 8.80 -14.80
C ALA A 220 -10.47 9.65 -15.02
N PRO A 221 -10.24 10.25 -16.23
CA PRO A 221 -8.97 10.91 -16.56
C PRO A 221 -8.68 12.12 -15.66
N GLY A 222 -9.71 12.86 -15.23
CA GLY A 222 -9.55 13.98 -14.31
C GLY A 222 -9.01 13.56 -12.94
N MET A 223 -9.37 12.36 -12.46
CA MET A 223 -8.83 11.79 -11.23
C MET A 223 -7.33 11.51 -11.38
N ASN A 224 -6.91 10.95 -12.50
CA ASN A 224 -5.49 10.65 -12.73
C ASN A 224 -4.64 11.93 -12.83
N SER A 225 -5.16 13.01 -13.42
CA SER A 225 -4.47 14.30 -13.44
C SER A 225 -4.32 14.87 -12.02
N TYR A 226 -5.36 14.79 -11.19
CA TYR A 226 -5.31 15.20 -9.80
C TYR A 226 -4.31 14.34 -8.99
N LEU A 227 -4.37 13.03 -9.14
CA LEU A 227 -3.44 12.09 -8.47
C LEU A 227 -2.00 12.35 -8.88
N TRP A 228 -1.76 12.62 -10.17
CA TRP A 228 -0.41 12.96 -10.65
C TRP A 228 0.13 14.21 -9.95
N THR A 229 -0.69 15.27 -9.84
CA THR A 229 -0.30 16.51 -9.17
C THR A 229 0.02 16.31 -7.70
N LEU A 230 -0.74 15.47 -7.00
CA LEU A 230 -0.47 15.14 -5.59
C LEU A 230 0.75 14.21 -5.45
N ALA A 231 0.81 13.14 -6.22
CA ALA A 231 1.89 12.17 -6.12
C ALA A 231 3.25 12.77 -6.46
N ALA A 232 3.33 13.69 -7.43
CA ALA A 232 4.57 14.40 -7.78
C ALA A 232 5.16 15.21 -6.60
N GLN A 233 4.36 15.53 -5.60
CA GLN A 233 4.82 16.27 -4.40
C GLN A 233 5.31 15.35 -3.28
N TYR A 234 4.93 14.05 -3.28
CA TYR A 234 5.14 13.15 -2.15
C TYR A 234 5.68 11.78 -2.55
N SER A 235 5.87 11.48 -3.83
CA SER A 235 6.39 10.19 -4.30
C SER A 235 7.60 10.40 -5.19
N THR A 236 8.63 9.60 -5.03
CA THR A 236 9.82 9.62 -5.87
C THR A 236 9.68 8.75 -7.11
N THR A 237 8.67 7.90 -7.16
CA THR A 237 8.34 7.04 -8.29
C THR A 237 6.83 6.92 -8.47
N PHE A 238 6.41 6.71 -9.72
CA PHE A 238 5.04 6.35 -10.08
C PHE A 238 4.88 4.86 -10.39
N ASP A 239 5.98 4.12 -10.29
CA ASP A 239 5.99 2.68 -10.55
C ASP A 239 5.08 1.97 -9.55
N GLY A 240 4.39 0.95 -10.04
CA GLY A 240 3.47 0.17 -9.21
C GLY A 240 2.16 0.86 -8.84
N LEU A 241 1.89 2.13 -9.21
CA LEU A 241 0.62 2.81 -8.89
C LEU A 241 -0.62 2.17 -9.53
N ALA A 242 -0.47 1.34 -10.55
CA ALA A 242 -1.58 0.55 -11.08
C ALA A 242 -2.02 -0.56 -10.08
N ARG A 243 -1.05 -1.15 -9.38
CA ARG A 243 -1.24 -2.22 -8.39
C ARG A 243 -0.32 -2.06 -7.18
N PRO A 244 -0.49 -1.01 -6.35
CA PRO A 244 0.47 -0.68 -5.30
C PRO A 244 0.66 -1.79 -4.24
N TRP A 245 -0.33 -2.66 -4.07
CA TRP A 245 -0.30 -3.82 -3.18
C TRP A 245 0.37 -5.07 -3.79
N GLY A 246 0.90 -4.98 -5.02
CA GLY A 246 1.43 -6.15 -5.73
C GLY A 246 2.52 -6.90 -4.95
N ARG A 247 3.47 -6.17 -4.38
CA ARG A 247 4.55 -6.73 -3.55
C ARG A 247 4.03 -7.27 -2.21
N LEU A 248 3.10 -6.55 -1.59
CA LEU A 248 2.49 -6.96 -0.32
C LEU A 248 1.70 -8.27 -0.47
N SER A 249 1.03 -8.48 -1.61
CA SER A 249 0.24 -9.70 -1.85
C SER A 249 1.05 -10.99 -1.84
N ALA A 250 2.36 -10.90 -2.08
CA ALA A 250 3.27 -12.04 -1.97
C ALA A 250 3.63 -12.39 -0.50
N LEU A 251 3.53 -11.41 0.40
CA LEU A 251 3.91 -11.53 1.80
C LEU A 251 2.71 -11.78 2.73
N VAL A 252 1.53 -11.34 2.33
CA VAL A 252 0.28 -11.45 3.11
C VAL A 252 -0.72 -12.33 2.36
N PRO A 253 -0.80 -13.63 2.68
CA PRO A 253 -1.76 -14.54 2.05
C PRO A 253 -3.21 -14.11 2.30
N GLY A 254 -4.05 -14.18 1.26
CA GLY A 254 -5.46 -13.80 1.39
C GLY A 254 -5.68 -12.29 1.57
N LEU A 255 -4.73 -11.46 1.11
CA LEU A 255 -4.86 -10.00 1.13
C LEU A 255 -6.18 -9.56 0.49
N HIS A 256 -7.03 -8.90 1.24
CA HIS A 256 -8.25 -8.27 0.75
C HIS A 256 -7.92 -6.87 0.23
N VAL A 257 -8.37 -6.56 -0.98
CA VAL A 257 -8.12 -5.23 -1.60
C VAL A 257 -9.42 -4.59 -1.99
N GLU A 258 -9.63 -3.38 -1.50
CA GLU A 258 -10.76 -2.53 -1.81
C GLU A 258 -10.31 -1.28 -2.56
N THR A 259 -11.04 -0.95 -3.61
CA THR A 259 -10.78 0.26 -4.41
C THR A 259 -11.72 1.37 -3.96
N LEU A 260 -11.18 2.55 -3.71
CA LEU A 260 -11.86 3.71 -3.15
C LEU A 260 -11.74 4.93 -4.08
N LEU A 261 -12.50 6.01 -3.81
CA LEU A 261 -12.43 7.29 -4.52
C LEU A 261 -12.46 7.11 -6.06
N PHE A 262 -13.51 6.47 -6.58
CA PHE A 262 -13.65 6.23 -8.03
C PHE A 262 -12.42 5.54 -8.68
N GLY A 263 -11.72 4.74 -7.91
CA GLY A 263 -10.52 4.03 -8.34
C GLY A 263 -9.21 4.76 -8.09
N GLY A 264 -9.23 5.98 -7.53
CA GLY A 264 -8.03 6.77 -7.26
C GLY A 264 -7.30 6.43 -5.95
N ALA A 265 -7.89 5.58 -5.12
CA ALA A 265 -7.29 5.11 -3.88
C ALA A 265 -7.58 3.62 -3.65
N TYR A 266 -6.84 3.03 -2.73
CA TYR A 266 -7.05 1.64 -2.31
C TYR A 266 -6.86 1.48 -0.80
N LEU A 267 -7.45 0.41 -0.29
CA LEU A 267 -7.18 -0.16 1.02
C LEU A 267 -6.93 -1.65 0.84
N ALA A 268 -5.76 -2.11 1.26
CA ALA A 268 -5.40 -3.52 1.28
C ALA A 268 -5.23 -3.96 2.74
N SER A 269 -5.87 -5.03 3.15
CA SER A 269 -5.78 -5.55 4.51
C SER A 269 -5.71 -7.06 4.57
N GLY A 270 -5.04 -7.58 5.60
CA GLY A 270 -4.87 -9.01 5.78
C GLY A 270 -4.21 -9.36 7.10
N ARG A 271 -3.80 -10.62 7.23
CA ARG A 271 -3.06 -11.14 8.38
C ARG A 271 -1.78 -11.80 7.93
N LEU A 272 -0.71 -11.60 8.68
CA LEU A 272 0.50 -12.38 8.50
C LEU A 272 0.24 -13.87 8.82
N PRO A 273 1.01 -14.78 8.21
CA PRO A 273 0.92 -16.18 8.58
C PRO A 273 1.18 -16.39 10.07
N ALA A 274 0.41 -17.27 10.71
CA ALA A 274 0.78 -17.78 12.02
C ALA A 274 2.09 -18.59 11.90
N LYS A 275 3.02 -18.47 12.85
CA LYS A 275 4.18 -19.38 12.88
C LYS A 275 3.64 -20.81 12.96
N ARG A 276 4.09 -21.67 12.05
CA ARG A 276 3.83 -23.11 12.11
C ARG A 276 4.59 -23.74 13.26
#